data_eda390415518e082fb7fd602e252d8c9
#
_entry.id   eda390415518e082fb7fd602e252d8c9
#
_cell.length_a   1.000
_cell.length_b   1.000
_cell.length_c   1.000
_cell.angle_alpha   90.00
_cell.angle_beta   90.00
_cell.angle_gamma   90.00
#
_symmetry.space_group_name_H-M   'P 1'
#
loop_
_entity.id
_entity.type
_entity.pdbx_description
1 polymer ?
#
loop_
_entity_poly.entity_id
_entity_poly.type
_entity_poly.pdbx_seq_one_letter_code
_entity_poly.pdbx_strand_id
1 'polypeptide(L)'
;MTSPLEDLFAMQLDAAGLGGYVREFRAIPGRKFRFDFCFKQERLLIEINGGTYSKGAHSTGTGIARDYEKIRLGQACGWEVYPFDTKEVKNGSALAAVEKYLRGEQ
;
A
#
# COMPACT_ATOMS: atom_id res chain seq x y z
N MET A 1 -2.47 11.04 9.10
CA MET A 1 -3.70 11.47 8.42
C MET A 1 -3.88 10.69 7.14
N THR A 2 -5.06 10.20 6.90
CA THR A 2 -5.33 9.38 5.73
C THR A 2 -5.97 10.20 4.62
N SER A 3 -5.81 9.75 3.38
CA SER A 3 -6.41 10.42 2.23
C SER A 3 -7.77 9.79 1.91
N PRO A 4 -8.62 10.48 1.13
CA PRO A 4 -9.89 9.89 0.70
C PRO A 4 -9.69 8.58 -0.06
N LEU A 5 -8.63 8.45 -0.84
CA LEU A 5 -8.39 7.22 -1.58
C LEU A 5 -8.01 6.07 -0.64
N GLU A 6 -7.20 6.36 0.38
CA GLU A 6 -6.88 5.35 1.40
C GLU A 6 -8.13 4.94 2.15
N ASP A 7 -9.01 5.90 2.46
CA ASP A 7 -10.25 5.58 3.16
C ASP A 7 -11.18 4.75 2.30
N LEU A 8 -11.22 5.02 1.00
CA LEU A 8 -12.00 4.21 0.07
C LEU A 8 -11.50 2.77 0.07
N PHE A 9 -10.18 2.59 0.02
CA PHE A 9 -9.62 1.24 0.03
C PHE A 9 -9.91 0.53 1.35
N ALA A 10 -9.87 1.25 2.46
CA ALA A 10 -10.24 0.67 3.75
C ALA A 10 -11.67 0.18 3.74
N MET A 11 -12.59 0.96 3.16
CA MET A 11 -13.98 0.54 3.03
C MET A 11 -14.11 -0.72 2.19
N GLN A 12 -13.35 -0.80 1.11
CA GLN A 12 -13.38 -1.99 0.25
C GLN A 12 -12.89 -3.23 1.00
N LEU A 13 -11.80 -3.09 1.76
CA LEU A 13 -11.29 -4.20 2.56
C LEU A 13 -12.32 -4.64 3.60
N ASP A 14 -12.91 -3.69 4.29
CA ASP A 14 -13.92 -4.00 5.32
C ASP A 14 -15.12 -4.71 4.71
N ALA A 15 -15.60 -4.23 3.58
CA ALA A 15 -16.75 -4.82 2.92
C ALA A 15 -16.46 -6.24 2.44
N ALA A 16 -15.22 -6.53 2.13
CA ALA A 16 -14.79 -7.86 1.68
C ALA A 16 -14.47 -8.80 2.85
N GLY A 17 -14.64 -8.33 4.09
CA GLY A 17 -14.34 -9.14 5.26
C GLY A 17 -12.85 -9.22 5.57
N LEU A 18 -12.06 -8.29 5.06
CA LEU A 18 -10.61 -8.28 5.22
C LEU A 18 -10.18 -7.18 6.19
N GLY A 19 -10.80 -7.11 7.35
CA GLY A 19 -10.57 -6.02 8.29
C GLY A 19 -9.39 -6.21 9.23
N GLY A 20 -8.58 -7.21 9.03
CA GLY A 20 -7.47 -7.53 9.95
C GLY A 20 -6.21 -6.71 9.75
N TYR A 21 -6.30 -5.57 9.10
CA TYR A 21 -5.15 -4.73 8.78
C TYR A 21 -4.89 -3.68 9.86
N VAL A 22 -3.65 -3.18 9.87
CA VAL A 22 -3.25 -2.02 10.65
C VAL A 22 -2.94 -0.91 9.66
N ARG A 23 -3.35 0.31 9.97
CA ARG A 23 -3.11 1.46 9.10
C ARG A 23 -1.86 2.21 9.55
N GLU A 24 -1.19 2.86 8.61
CA GLU A 24 -0.04 3.72 8.85
C GLU A 24 1.04 3.01 9.67
N PHE A 25 1.44 1.85 9.19
CA PHE A 25 2.33 0.96 9.91
C PHE A 25 3.80 1.22 9.59
N ARG A 26 4.63 1.31 10.61
CA ARG A 26 6.08 1.45 10.45
C ARG A 26 6.72 0.08 10.47
N ALA A 27 7.09 -0.41 9.29
CA ALA A 27 7.63 -1.75 9.14
C ALA A 27 9.16 -1.80 9.11
N ILE A 28 9.81 -0.65 8.94
CA ILE A 28 11.26 -0.61 8.72
C ILE A 28 11.93 -0.01 9.94
N PRO A 29 12.71 -0.80 10.69
CA PRO A 29 13.39 -0.31 11.89
C PRO A 29 14.30 0.87 11.57
N GLY A 30 14.27 1.89 12.42
CA GLY A 30 15.14 3.05 12.27
C GLY A 30 14.71 4.05 11.21
N ARG A 31 13.63 3.81 10.49
CA ARG A 31 13.13 4.72 9.48
C ARG A 31 11.73 5.18 9.86
N LYS A 32 11.37 6.36 9.38
CA LYS A 32 10.05 6.95 9.68
C LYS A 32 8.98 6.62 8.65
N PHE A 33 9.32 5.83 7.65
CA PHE A 33 8.37 5.43 6.62
C PHE A 33 7.17 4.74 7.25
N ARG A 34 5.98 5.06 6.74
CA ARG A 34 4.75 4.37 7.11
C ARG A 34 4.13 3.81 5.85
N PHE A 35 3.67 2.58 5.96
CA PHE A 35 2.89 1.97 4.90
C PHE A 35 1.41 2.12 5.23
N ASP A 36 0.60 2.35 4.22
CA ASP A 36 -0.81 2.72 4.45
C ASP A 36 -1.60 1.61 5.10
N PHE A 37 -1.31 0.35 4.75
CA PHE A 37 -1.96 -0.82 5.34
C PHE A 37 -0.95 -1.92 5.55
N CYS A 38 -1.16 -2.71 6.60
CA CYS A 38 -0.30 -3.84 6.92
C CYS A 38 -1.14 -5.01 7.40
N PHE A 39 -0.98 -6.16 6.76
CA PHE A 39 -1.49 -7.43 7.27
C PHE A 39 -0.31 -8.14 7.89
N LYS A 40 -0.20 -8.07 9.22
CA LYS A 40 1.01 -8.51 9.92
C LYS A 40 1.29 -9.99 9.78
N GLN A 41 0.26 -10.81 9.97
CA GLN A 41 0.46 -12.25 9.93
C GLN A 41 0.84 -12.74 8.55
N GLU A 42 0.28 -12.11 7.53
CA GLU A 42 0.55 -12.49 6.15
C GLU A 42 1.76 -11.79 5.57
N ARG A 43 2.38 -10.90 6.33
CA ARG A 43 3.58 -10.17 5.94
C ARG A 43 3.36 -9.35 4.68
N LEU A 44 2.22 -8.68 4.59
CA LEU A 44 1.88 -7.85 3.44
C LEU A 44 1.79 -6.39 3.83
N LEU A 45 2.49 -5.54 3.08
CA LEU A 45 2.41 -4.09 3.20
C LEU A 45 1.75 -3.53 1.94
N ILE A 46 0.88 -2.56 2.12
CA ILE A 46 0.15 -1.94 1.00
C ILE A 46 0.39 -0.44 1.03
N GLU A 47 0.70 0.11 -0.13
CA GLU A 47 0.93 1.54 -0.30
C GLU A 47 -0.01 2.08 -1.36
N ILE A 48 -0.75 3.13 -1.02
CA ILE A 48 -1.72 3.74 -1.94
C ILE A 48 -1.14 5.03 -2.48
N ASN A 49 -0.82 5.05 -3.77
CA ASN A 49 -0.13 6.17 -4.41
C ASN A 49 -1.07 6.98 -5.27
N GLY A 50 -2.06 7.60 -4.63
CA GLY A 50 -3.17 8.21 -5.36
C GLY A 50 -2.89 9.53 -6.04
N GLY A 51 -1.94 10.31 -5.55
CA GLY A 51 -1.72 11.64 -6.07
C GLY A 51 -0.61 11.77 -7.10
N THR A 52 0.01 10.66 -7.44
CA THR A 52 1.27 10.68 -8.17
C THR A 52 1.15 11.24 -9.57
N TYR A 53 0.07 10.94 -10.24
CA TYR A 53 -0.05 11.25 -11.67
C TYR A 53 -0.61 12.62 -11.95
N SER A 54 -1.51 13.10 -11.11
CA SER A 54 -2.15 14.40 -11.34
C SER A 54 -1.15 15.53 -11.23
N LYS A 55 -0.02 15.27 -10.66
CA LYS A 55 1.02 16.27 -10.47
C LYS A 55 2.33 15.79 -11.09
N GLY A 56 2.26 15.40 -12.34
CA GLY A 56 3.42 14.87 -13.01
C GLY A 56 4.68 15.69 -12.81
N ALA A 57 4.53 17.00 -12.79
CA ALA A 57 5.68 17.89 -12.59
C ALA A 57 6.27 17.74 -11.18
N HIS A 58 5.48 17.29 -10.24
CA HIS A 58 5.93 17.11 -8.85
C HIS A 58 6.42 15.72 -8.57
N SER A 59 6.17 14.82 -9.47
CA SER A 59 6.71 13.48 -9.37
C SER A 59 8.11 13.50 -9.91
N THR A 60 8.92 14.38 -9.31
CA THR A 60 10.30 14.52 -9.72
C THR A 60 11.10 13.35 -9.18
N GLY A 61 12.33 13.26 -9.65
CA GLY A 61 13.20 12.16 -9.28
C GLY A 61 13.29 11.91 -7.78
N THR A 62 13.26 12.96 -6.98
CA THR A 62 13.40 12.80 -5.53
C THR A 62 12.24 12.02 -4.91
N GLY A 63 11.00 12.38 -5.26
CA GLY A 63 9.85 11.70 -4.71
C GLY A 63 9.74 10.27 -5.17
N ILE A 64 9.99 10.04 -6.46
CA ILE A 64 9.94 8.70 -7.03
C ILE A 64 11.02 7.82 -6.43
N ALA A 65 12.22 8.34 -6.30
CA ALA A 65 13.34 7.58 -5.72
C ALA A 65 13.04 7.17 -4.28
N ARG A 66 12.40 8.06 -3.51
CA ARG A 66 12.04 7.73 -2.13
C ARG A 66 11.01 6.63 -2.07
N ASP A 67 10.04 6.62 -2.99
CA ASP A 67 9.04 5.57 -3.03
C ASP A 67 9.67 4.22 -3.35
N TYR A 68 10.59 4.20 -4.30
CA TYR A 68 11.28 2.97 -4.64
C TYR A 68 12.14 2.47 -3.47
N GLU A 69 12.83 3.39 -2.79
CA GLU A 69 13.62 3.02 -1.62
C GLU A 69 12.75 2.38 -0.54
N LYS A 70 11.60 3.00 -0.28
CA LYS A 70 10.66 2.50 0.72
C LYS A 70 10.23 1.07 0.40
N ILE A 71 9.90 0.81 -0.86
CA ILE A 71 9.48 -0.53 -1.29
C ILE A 71 10.61 -1.53 -1.11
N ARG A 72 11.82 -1.17 -1.57
CA ARG A 72 12.96 -2.08 -1.46
C ARG A 72 13.27 -2.40 0.00
N LEU A 73 13.20 -1.41 0.87
CA LEU A 73 13.49 -1.63 2.29
C LEU A 73 12.45 -2.52 2.93
N GLY A 74 11.18 -2.35 2.57
CA GLY A 74 10.14 -3.25 3.05
C GLY A 74 10.40 -4.68 2.63
N GLN A 75 10.75 -4.87 1.36
CA GLN A 75 11.07 -6.20 0.84
C GLN A 75 12.29 -6.80 1.55
N ALA A 76 13.31 -5.98 1.78
CA ALA A 76 14.52 -6.45 2.47
C ALA A 76 14.23 -6.86 3.91
N CYS A 77 13.22 -6.28 4.52
CA CYS A 77 12.81 -6.64 5.88
C CYS A 77 11.88 -7.86 5.92
N GLY A 78 11.64 -8.48 4.79
CA GLY A 78 10.86 -9.72 4.75
C GLY A 78 9.38 -9.53 4.47
N TRP A 79 8.99 -8.36 3.96
CA TRP A 79 7.59 -8.10 3.63
C TRP A 79 7.35 -8.22 2.14
N GLU A 80 6.15 -8.63 1.78
CA GLU A 80 5.65 -8.41 0.43
C GLU A 80 5.09 -7.00 0.38
N VAL A 81 5.38 -6.24 -0.67
CA VAL A 81 4.93 -4.85 -0.76
C VAL A 81 4.11 -4.66 -2.04
N TYR A 82 2.87 -4.23 -1.88
CA TYR A 82 1.94 -4.00 -2.99
C TYR A 82 1.63 -2.51 -3.10
N PRO A 83 2.22 -1.79 -4.05
CA PRO A 83 1.82 -0.42 -4.33
C PRO A 83 0.65 -0.42 -5.31
N PHE A 84 -0.33 0.45 -5.08
CA PHE A 84 -1.48 0.58 -5.96
C PHE A 84 -1.72 2.06 -6.27
N ASP A 85 -2.21 2.34 -7.47
CA ASP A 85 -2.55 3.70 -7.86
C ASP A 85 -4.07 3.92 -7.77
N THR A 86 -4.49 5.15 -8.11
CA THR A 86 -5.89 5.54 -8.06
C THR A 86 -6.77 4.63 -8.90
N LYS A 87 -6.33 4.33 -10.12
CA LYS A 87 -7.11 3.53 -11.04
C LYS A 87 -7.34 2.14 -10.48
N GLU A 88 -6.29 1.54 -9.92
CA GLU A 88 -6.39 0.18 -9.40
C GLU A 88 -7.31 0.10 -8.19
N VAL A 89 -7.30 1.12 -7.34
CA VAL A 89 -8.22 1.14 -6.22
C VAL A 89 -9.66 1.28 -6.73
N LYS A 90 -9.89 2.22 -7.64
CA LYS A 90 -11.24 2.52 -8.11
C LYS A 90 -11.84 1.42 -8.97
N ASN A 91 -11.03 0.70 -9.73
CA ASN A 91 -11.57 -0.35 -10.60
C ASN A 91 -11.64 -1.72 -9.93
N GLY A 92 -11.21 -1.82 -8.67
CA GLY A 92 -11.32 -3.06 -7.91
C GLY A 92 -10.14 -4.01 -8.07
N SER A 93 -9.18 -3.71 -8.94
CA SER A 93 -8.06 -4.63 -9.14
C SER A 93 -7.12 -4.66 -7.93
N ALA A 94 -7.00 -3.55 -7.20
CA ALA A 94 -6.20 -3.54 -5.99
C ALA A 94 -6.78 -4.49 -4.94
N LEU A 95 -8.09 -4.40 -4.71
CA LEU A 95 -8.75 -5.30 -3.77
C LEU A 95 -8.60 -6.75 -4.20
N ALA A 96 -8.79 -7.03 -5.49
CA ALA A 96 -8.66 -8.40 -6.00
C ALA A 96 -7.26 -8.95 -5.77
N ALA A 97 -6.23 -8.13 -5.98
CA ALA A 97 -4.86 -8.56 -5.76
C ALA A 97 -4.59 -8.90 -4.29
N VAL A 98 -5.12 -8.09 -3.38
CA VAL A 98 -4.95 -8.34 -1.96
C VAL A 98 -5.68 -9.61 -1.55
N GLU A 99 -6.92 -9.78 -2.01
CA GLU A 99 -7.67 -11.00 -1.71
C GLU A 99 -6.93 -12.24 -2.18
N LYS A 100 -6.37 -12.18 -3.38
CA LYS A 100 -5.64 -13.31 -3.93
C LYS A 100 -4.42 -13.65 -3.09
N TYR A 101 -3.68 -12.62 -2.70
CA TYR A 101 -2.49 -12.82 -1.87
C TYR A 101 -2.87 -13.45 -0.52
N LEU A 102 -3.92 -12.93 0.12
CA LEU A 102 -4.32 -13.40 1.45
C LEU A 102 -4.85 -14.82 1.43
N ARG A 103 -5.38 -15.27 0.28
CA ARG A 103 -5.81 -16.67 0.13
C ARG A 103 -4.66 -17.60 -0.21
N GLY A 104 -3.45 -17.07 -0.38
CA GLY A 104 -2.32 -17.89 -0.81
C GLY A 104 -2.33 -18.23 -2.27
N GLU A 105 -3.15 -17.56 -3.06
CA GLU A 105 -3.21 -17.77 -4.52
C GLU A 105 -2.21 -16.84 -5.18
N GLN A 106 -1.44 -17.34 -6.09
CA GLN A 106 -0.42 -16.54 -6.78
C GLN A 106 -0.72 -16.42 -8.26
#